data_7a2c4e1c93939542664ebf3e391059e2
#
_entry.id   7a2c4e1c93939542664ebf3e391059e2
#
_cell.length_a   1.000
_cell.length_b   1.000
_cell.length_c   1.000
_cell.angle_alpha   90.00
_cell.angle_beta   90.00
_cell.angle_gamma   90.00
#
_symmetry.space_group_name_H-M   'P 1'
#
loop_
_entity.id
_entity.type
_entity.pdbx_description
1 polymer ?
#
loop_
_entity_poly.entity_id
_entity_poly.type
_entity_poly.pdbx_seq_one_letter_code
_entity_poly.pdbx_strand_id
1 'polypeptide(L)'
;DQSGKLTVDLATDDPDVKARFLQIWNLLYPLYVSYNEALSAKGMAYEGMVYRLVAEKVKEDDSYLSEALSNYSNLVFVGLNALSECEKTLFDRLQRDGIADFYWDHYGDVIKDPFNRSSMFMENNVRRYSSKYQLEDNGGVPDEKPAINLISVPSSVGGAKYVHNILNDILDKGAEDLTNTAIVLPDERLLFPLLNAIPERIKDINVTMGYSLSNSSVTPFIWSV
;
A
#
# COMPACT_ATOMS: atom_id res chain seq x y z
N ASP A 1 19.64 17.31 -7.16
CA ASP A 1 20.73 18.08 -7.74
C ASP A 1 20.43 18.38 -9.21
N GLN A 2 20.53 19.65 -9.62
CA GLN A 2 20.22 20.12 -10.99
C GLN A 2 21.19 19.56 -12.06
N SER A 3 22.23 18.82 -11.66
CA SER A 3 23.21 18.23 -12.58
C SER A 3 22.84 16.81 -13.06
N GLY A 4 21.75 16.23 -12.63
CA GLY A 4 21.35 14.86 -12.97
C GLY A 4 22.34 13.78 -12.46
N LYS A 5 23.28 14.14 -11.63
CA LYS A 5 24.25 13.22 -11.06
C LYS A 5 23.72 12.66 -9.75
N LEU A 6 23.31 11.41 -9.77
CA LEU A 6 22.88 10.71 -8.56
C LEU A 6 24.11 10.52 -7.66
N THR A 7 24.07 11.17 -6.50
CA THR A 7 25.08 10.92 -5.45
C THR A 7 24.50 9.85 -4.52
N VAL A 8 25.03 8.64 -4.60
CA VAL A 8 24.62 7.55 -3.70
C VAL A 8 25.63 7.51 -2.55
N ASP A 9 25.15 7.81 -1.36
CA ASP A 9 25.92 7.63 -0.13
C ASP A 9 25.76 6.17 0.31
N LEU A 10 26.78 5.36 -0.03
CA LEU A 10 26.85 3.98 0.43
C LEU A 10 27.57 3.98 1.79
N ALA A 11 26.98 3.33 2.77
CA ALA A 11 27.55 3.15 4.12
C ALA A 11 28.82 2.28 4.14
N THR A 12 29.61 2.33 3.08
CA THR A 12 30.87 1.60 2.93
C THR A 12 31.92 2.48 2.26
N ASP A 13 33.09 2.50 2.82
CA ASP A 13 34.27 3.18 2.26
C ASP A 13 35.06 2.30 1.28
N ASP A 14 34.62 1.06 1.02
CA ASP A 14 35.29 0.14 0.09
C ASP A 14 35.07 0.58 -1.37
N PRO A 15 36.14 1.01 -2.09
CA PRO A 15 36.04 1.49 -3.47
C PRO A 15 35.49 0.42 -4.44
N ASP A 16 35.83 -0.85 -4.22
CA ASP A 16 35.40 -1.95 -5.10
C ASP A 16 33.90 -2.22 -4.97
N VAL A 17 33.36 -2.17 -3.78
CA VAL A 17 31.90 -2.31 -3.53
C VAL A 17 31.16 -1.15 -4.18
N LYS A 18 31.66 0.08 -4.03
CA LYS A 18 31.06 1.27 -4.63
C LYS A 18 31.10 1.21 -6.16
N ALA A 19 32.21 0.79 -6.75
CA ALA A 19 32.35 0.64 -8.20
C ALA A 19 31.39 -0.42 -8.76
N ARG A 20 31.26 -1.59 -8.13
CA ARG A 20 30.29 -2.64 -8.50
C ARG A 20 28.84 -2.18 -8.39
N PHE A 21 28.51 -1.47 -7.32
CA PHE A 21 27.19 -0.90 -7.16
C PHE A 21 26.84 0.07 -8.29
N LEU A 22 27.74 0.99 -8.64
CA LEU A 22 27.54 1.94 -9.73
C LEU A 22 27.42 1.25 -11.10
N GLN A 23 28.17 0.18 -11.34
CA GLN A 23 28.05 -0.64 -12.55
C GLN A 23 26.65 -1.24 -12.67
N ILE A 24 26.16 -1.89 -11.60
CA ILE A 24 24.79 -2.46 -11.56
C ILE A 24 23.77 -1.34 -11.75
N TRP A 25 23.93 -0.23 -11.04
CA TRP A 25 23.02 0.91 -11.14
C TRP A 25 22.89 1.43 -12.57
N ASN A 26 24.00 1.57 -13.27
CA ASN A 26 24.04 2.03 -14.65
C ASN A 26 23.39 1.06 -15.65
N LEU A 27 23.26 -0.22 -15.29
CA LEU A 27 22.57 -1.23 -16.10
C LEU A 27 21.04 -1.22 -15.90
N LEU A 28 20.54 -0.70 -14.77
CA LEU A 28 19.12 -0.76 -14.45
C LEU A 28 18.26 -0.02 -15.46
N TYR A 29 18.64 1.18 -15.87
CA TYR A 29 17.86 1.97 -16.81
C TYR A 29 17.82 1.36 -18.22
N PRO A 30 18.94 0.98 -18.85
CA PRO A 30 18.92 0.25 -20.12
C PRO A 30 18.10 -1.03 -20.06
N LEU A 31 18.22 -1.80 -18.98
CA LEU A 31 17.44 -3.00 -18.77
C LEU A 31 15.93 -2.72 -18.69
N TYR A 32 15.57 -1.68 -17.94
CA TYR A 32 14.19 -1.23 -17.83
C TYR A 32 13.61 -0.83 -19.19
N VAL A 33 14.37 -0.08 -20.01
CA VAL A 33 13.94 0.32 -21.35
C VAL A 33 13.73 -0.90 -22.23
N SER A 34 14.74 -1.78 -22.34
CA SER A 34 14.66 -3.01 -23.15
C SER A 34 13.53 -3.94 -22.70
N TYR A 35 13.27 -4.04 -21.40
CA TYR A 35 12.16 -4.83 -20.87
C TYR A 35 10.81 -4.26 -21.31
N ASN A 36 10.61 -2.95 -21.20
CA ASN A 36 9.37 -2.30 -21.64
C ASN A 36 9.16 -2.46 -23.16
N GLU A 37 10.21 -2.31 -23.96
CA GLU A 37 10.17 -2.52 -25.40
C GLU A 37 9.78 -3.96 -25.75
N ALA A 38 10.37 -4.93 -25.10
CA ALA A 38 10.07 -6.35 -25.30
C ALA A 38 8.63 -6.72 -24.92
N LEU A 39 8.08 -6.12 -23.86
CA LEU A 39 6.68 -6.29 -23.48
C LEU A 39 5.74 -5.62 -24.51
N SER A 40 6.03 -4.39 -24.90
CA SER A 40 5.25 -3.65 -25.90
C SER A 40 5.19 -4.38 -27.23
N ALA A 41 6.30 -4.96 -27.68
CA ALA A 41 6.36 -5.74 -28.91
C ALA A 41 5.46 -7.00 -28.89
N LYS A 42 5.13 -7.48 -27.69
CA LYS A 42 4.22 -8.62 -27.47
C LYS A 42 2.77 -8.19 -27.14
N GLY A 43 2.48 -6.90 -27.14
CA GLY A 43 1.18 -6.36 -26.72
C GLY A 43 0.89 -6.57 -25.22
N MET A 44 1.93 -6.70 -24.40
CA MET A 44 1.83 -6.91 -22.96
C MET A 44 2.35 -5.71 -22.18
N ALA A 45 1.83 -5.53 -20.97
CA ALA A 45 2.30 -4.53 -20.02
C ALA A 45 2.09 -5.01 -18.59
N TYR A 46 2.95 -4.59 -17.67
CA TYR A 46 2.68 -4.70 -16.22
C TYR A 46 1.93 -3.45 -15.74
N GLU A 47 1.30 -3.53 -14.58
CA GLU A 47 0.41 -2.50 -14.06
C GLU A 47 1.04 -1.10 -14.03
N GLY A 48 2.23 -0.96 -13.46
CA GLY A 48 2.95 0.33 -13.41
C GLY A 48 3.30 0.90 -14.80
N MET A 49 3.51 0.04 -15.81
CA MET A 49 3.71 0.45 -17.19
C MET A 49 2.42 1.02 -17.78
N VAL A 50 1.27 0.39 -17.51
CA VAL A 50 -0.04 0.88 -17.93
C VAL A 50 -0.33 2.26 -17.33
N TYR A 51 -0.13 2.41 -16.00
CA TYR A 51 -0.32 3.71 -15.32
C TYR A 51 0.52 4.81 -15.93
N ARG A 52 1.78 4.53 -16.22
CA ARG A 52 2.67 5.50 -16.86
C ARG A 52 2.19 5.87 -18.28
N LEU A 53 1.88 4.87 -19.10
CA LEU A 53 1.42 5.11 -20.47
C LEU A 53 0.13 5.92 -20.53
N VAL A 54 -0.82 5.65 -19.62
CA VAL A 54 -2.04 6.45 -19.50
C VAL A 54 -1.72 7.88 -19.10
N ALA A 55 -0.85 8.06 -18.08
CA ALA A 55 -0.46 9.40 -17.61
C ALA A 55 0.27 10.21 -18.70
N GLU A 56 1.12 9.56 -19.50
CA GLU A 56 1.79 10.18 -20.65
C GLU A 56 0.76 10.61 -21.71
N LYS A 57 -0.16 9.72 -22.10
CA LYS A 57 -1.23 10.06 -23.06
C LYS A 57 -2.13 11.20 -22.59
N VAL A 58 -2.49 11.21 -21.30
CA VAL A 58 -3.28 12.30 -20.70
C VAL A 58 -2.59 13.65 -20.79
N LYS A 59 -1.24 13.67 -20.78
CA LYS A 59 -0.45 14.89 -20.93
C LYS A 59 -0.30 15.33 -22.37
N GLU A 60 -0.19 14.38 -23.30
CA GLU A 60 0.12 14.63 -24.70
C GLU A 60 -1.13 14.91 -25.55
N ASP A 61 -2.26 14.31 -25.21
CA ASP A 61 -3.49 14.36 -25.99
C ASP A 61 -4.66 14.84 -25.14
N ASP A 62 -5.11 16.04 -25.44
CA ASP A 62 -6.25 16.66 -24.77
C ASP A 62 -7.58 15.96 -25.04
N SER A 63 -7.72 15.21 -26.11
CA SER A 63 -8.95 14.48 -26.47
C SER A 63 -9.03 13.08 -25.87
N TYR A 64 -7.89 12.51 -25.44
CA TYR A 64 -7.79 11.11 -25.02
C TYR A 64 -8.81 10.70 -23.97
N LEU A 65 -8.96 11.48 -22.89
CA LEU A 65 -9.92 11.16 -21.84
C LEU A 65 -11.37 11.41 -22.26
N SER A 66 -11.64 12.46 -23.02
CA SER A 66 -13.00 12.75 -23.50
C SER A 66 -13.53 11.65 -24.42
N GLU A 67 -12.66 11.06 -25.24
CA GLU A 67 -13.00 9.91 -26.08
C GLU A 67 -13.19 8.65 -25.26
N ALA A 68 -12.19 8.32 -24.40
CA ALA A 68 -12.22 7.12 -23.56
C ALA A 68 -13.38 7.10 -22.57
N LEU A 69 -13.79 8.26 -22.08
CA LEU A 69 -14.82 8.43 -21.05
C LEU A 69 -16.13 9.02 -21.60
N SER A 70 -16.32 9.02 -22.90
CA SER A 70 -17.49 9.63 -23.58
C SER A 70 -18.85 9.13 -23.08
N ASN A 71 -18.90 7.94 -22.51
CA ASN A 71 -20.11 7.34 -21.93
C ASN A 71 -20.42 7.79 -20.49
N TYR A 72 -19.53 8.56 -19.87
CA TYR A 72 -19.64 9.00 -18.48
C TYR A 72 -19.75 10.51 -18.41
N SER A 73 -20.81 11.01 -17.78
CA SER A 73 -21.01 12.45 -17.55
C SER A 73 -20.33 12.94 -16.25
N ASN A 74 -20.13 12.04 -15.31
CA ASN A 74 -19.48 12.34 -14.02
C ASN A 74 -18.79 11.10 -13.46
N LEU A 75 -17.62 11.28 -12.86
CA LEU A 75 -16.84 10.27 -12.19
C LEU A 75 -16.70 10.64 -10.72
N VAL A 76 -17.02 9.73 -9.82
CA VAL A 76 -16.94 9.96 -8.38
C VAL A 76 -15.88 9.06 -7.78
N PHE A 77 -14.90 9.67 -7.14
CA PHE A 77 -13.80 8.99 -6.46
C PHE A 77 -14.00 9.07 -4.95
N VAL A 78 -14.02 7.92 -4.28
CA VAL A 78 -14.33 7.83 -2.85
C VAL A 78 -13.28 7.00 -2.13
N GLY A 79 -12.87 7.43 -0.93
CA GLY A 79 -12.07 6.63 0.01
C GLY A 79 -10.61 6.42 -0.37
N LEU A 80 -10.07 7.24 -1.29
CA LEU A 80 -8.65 7.21 -1.64
C LEU A 80 -7.78 7.84 -0.54
N ASN A 81 -6.52 7.44 -0.45
CA ASN A 81 -5.57 8.01 0.52
C ASN A 81 -4.28 8.46 -0.18
N ALA A 82 -3.24 7.61 -0.24
CA ALA A 82 -2.01 7.95 -0.95
C ALA A 82 -2.22 7.89 -2.46
N LEU A 83 -1.89 8.97 -3.16
CA LEU A 83 -2.01 9.04 -4.62
C LEU A 83 -0.62 9.02 -5.27
N SER A 84 -0.44 8.17 -6.26
CA SER A 84 0.73 8.18 -7.14
C SER A 84 0.74 9.41 -8.05
N GLU A 85 1.88 9.75 -8.62
CA GLU A 85 1.99 10.85 -9.58
C GLU A 85 1.20 10.59 -10.88
N CYS A 86 1.02 9.33 -11.26
CA CYS A 86 0.18 8.97 -12.41
C CYS A 86 -1.30 9.26 -12.12
N GLU A 87 -1.79 8.86 -10.93
CA GLU A 87 -3.17 9.16 -10.49
C GLU A 87 -3.40 10.65 -10.37
N LYS A 88 -2.46 11.39 -9.78
CA LYS A 88 -2.56 12.86 -9.72
C LYS A 88 -2.66 13.50 -11.12
N THR A 89 -1.87 13.01 -12.06
CA THR A 89 -1.92 13.49 -13.45
C THR A 89 -3.31 13.29 -14.06
N LEU A 90 -3.89 12.11 -13.87
CA LEU A 90 -5.23 11.78 -14.34
C LEU A 90 -6.29 12.64 -13.63
N PHE A 91 -6.23 12.73 -12.30
CA PHE A 91 -7.22 13.47 -11.51
C PHE A 91 -7.19 14.96 -11.76
N ASP A 92 -6.00 15.55 -11.92
CA ASP A 92 -5.85 16.97 -12.31
C ASP A 92 -6.54 17.25 -13.64
N ARG A 93 -6.43 16.32 -14.58
CA ARG A 93 -7.09 16.45 -15.88
C ARG A 93 -8.60 16.32 -15.74
N LEU A 94 -9.10 15.28 -15.10
CA LEU A 94 -10.53 15.04 -14.92
C LEU A 94 -11.21 16.16 -14.12
N GLN A 95 -10.51 16.72 -13.14
CA GLN A 95 -10.99 17.90 -12.39
C GLN A 95 -11.05 19.14 -13.27
N ARG A 96 -10.04 19.39 -14.10
CA ARG A 96 -10.01 20.51 -15.06
C ARG A 96 -11.15 20.42 -16.06
N ASP A 97 -11.44 19.22 -16.55
CA ASP A 97 -12.53 18.96 -17.49
C ASP A 97 -13.91 18.98 -16.80
N GLY A 98 -13.96 19.11 -15.48
CA GLY A 98 -15.18 19.25 -14.70
C GLY A 98 -16.01 17.97 -14.55
N ILE A 99 -15.48 16.82 -14.94
CA ILE A 99 -16.17 15.51 -14.91
C ILE A 99 -15.85 14.67 -13.69
N ALA A 100 -14.91 15.09 -12.83
CA ALA A 100 -14.56 14.39 -11.61
C ALA A 100 -15.12 15.08 -10.36
N ASP A 101 -15.48 14.25 -9.38
CA ASP A 101 -15.81 14.66 -8.03
C ASP A 101 -15.12 13.74 -7.02
N PHE A 102 -14.71 14.26 -5.87
CA PHE A 102 -13.87 13.55 -4.91
C PHE A 102 -14.48 13.60 -3.53
N TYR A 103 -14.53 12.47 -2.84
CA TYR A 103 -14.98 12.35 -1.47
C TYR A 103 -13.94 11.65 -0.62
N TRP A 104 -13.51 12.32 0.44
CA TRP A 104 -12.42 11.91 1.30
C TRP A 104 -12.96 11.49 2.67
N ASP A 105 -12.54 10.32 3.11
CA ASP A 105 -12.84 9.85 4.47
C ASP A 105 -11.76 10.35 5.43
N HIS A 106 -12.13 11.33 6.24
CA HIS A 106 -11.23 11.92 7.25
C HIS A 106 -12.02 12.49 8.42
N TYR A 107 -11.36 12.59 9.55
CA TYR A 107 -11.91 13.24 10.73
C TYR A 107 -11.38 14.67 10.85
N GLY A 108 -12.22 15.64 10.73
CA GLY A 108 -12.06 17.07 10.95
C GLY A 108 -10.65 17.55 11.32
N ASP A 109 -10.41 17.84 12.58
CA ASP A 109 -9.14 18.39 13.04
C ASP A 109 -7.98 17.38 13.09
N VAL A 110 -8.26 16.08 13.04
CA VAL A 110 -7.21 15.03 13.05
C VAL A 110 -6.29 15.11 11.84
N ILE A 111 -6.78 15.57 10.69
CA ILE A 111 -5.94 15.77 9.50
C ILE A 111 -4.94 16.90 9.64
N LYS A 112 -5.18 17.84 10.57
CA LYS A 112 -4.31 19.00 10.83
C LYS A 112 -3.25 18.72 11.90
N ASP A 113 -3.34 17.57 12.59
CA ASP A 113 -2.37 17.18 13.60
C ASP A 113 -1.03 16.80 12.96
N PRO A 114 0.05 17.57 13.16
CA PRO A 114 1.36 17.31 12.56
C PRO A 114 2.02 16.03 13.08
N PHE A 115 1.55 15.48 14.19
CA PHE A 115 2.03 14.22 14.75
C PHE A 115 1.27 13.00 14.21
N ASN A 116 0.12 13.21 13.58
CA ASN A 116 -0.66 12.14 12.99
C ASN A 116 -0.22 11.85 11.54
N ARG A 117 0.76 10.98 11.38
CA ARG A 117 1.26 10.60 10.05
C ARG A 117 0.27 9.82 9.19
N SER A 118 -0.75 9.22 9.78
CA SER A 118 -1.79 8.50 9.01
C SER A 118 -2.58 9.41 8.08
N SER A 119 -2.69 10.70 8.44
CA SER A 119 -3.40 11.72 7.67
C SER A 119 -2.50 12.57 6.76
N MET A 120 -1.22 12.24 6.65
CA MET A 120 -0.22 13.06 5.93
C MET A 120 -0.60 13.34 4.46
N PHE A 121 -1.19 12.36 3.78
CA PHE A 121 -1.65 12.53 2.39
C PHE A 121 -3.00 13.23 2.32
N MET A 122 -3.85 13.01 3.31
CA MET A 122 -5.24 13.44 3.32
C MET A 122 -5.40 14.95 3.28
N GLU A 123 -4.63 15.70 4.08
CA GLU A 123 -4.67 17.16 4.09
C GLU A 123 -4.40 17.75 2.70
N ASN A 124 -3.37 17.22 2.01
CA ASN A 124 -3.03 17.64 0.66
C ASN A 124 -4.11 17.27 -0.36
N ASN A 125 -4.69 16.07 -0.24
CA ASN A 125 -5.71 15.59 -1.14
C ASN A 125 -7.00 16.41 -1.03
N VAL A 126 -7.49 16.65 0.19
CA VAL A 126 -8.68 17.46 0.46
C VAL A 126 -8.52 18.87 -0.11
N ARG A 127 -7.32 19.46 0.06
CA ARG A 127 -7.03 20.80 -0.48
C ARG A 127 -6.96 20.82 -2.01
N ARG A 128 -6.37 19.80 -2.63
CA ARG A 128 -6.16 19.76 -4.09
C ARG A 128 -7.41 19.34 -4.84
N TYR A 129 -8.11 18.36 -4.31
CA TYR A 129 -9.29 17.74 -4.91
C TYR A 129 -10.48 17.88 -3.97
N SER A 130 -11.03 19.09 -3.91
CA SER A 130 -12.18 19.38 -3.06
C SER A 130 -13.45 18.74 -3.61
N SER A 131 -14.32 18.27 -2.72
CA SER A 131 -15.65 17.76 -3.09
C SER A 131 -16.54 18.87 -3.60
N LYS A 132 -17.34 18.61 -4.63
CA LYS A 132 -18.36 19.55 -5.14
C LYS A 132 -19.48 19.78 -4.13
N TYR A 133 -19.85 18.74 -3.39
CA TYR A 133 -20.85 18.80 -2.34
C TYR A 133 -20.16 18.55 -1.01
N GLN A 134 -20.41 19.42 -0.07
CA GLN A 134 -19.98 19.17 1.31
C GLN A 134 -20.87 18.07 1.86
N LEU A 135 -20.23 16.99 2.29
CA LEU A 135 -20.89 16.02 3.15
C LEU A 135 -21.18 16.74 4.48
N GLU A 136 -22.39 16.59 5.00
CA GLU A 136 -22.67 17.06 6.34
C GLU A 136 -21.68 16.40 7.29
N ASP A 137 -20.91 17.21 8.01
CA ASP A 137 -20.06 16.72 9.08
C ASP A 137 -21.00 16.20 10.18
N ASN A 138 -21.29 14.90 10.16
CA ASN A 138 -22.14 14.25 11.15
C ASN A 138 -21.48 14.19 12.54
N GLY A 139 -20.60 15.16 12.80
CA GLY A 139 -20.22 15.49 14.16
C GLY A 139 -19.17 14.60 14.79
N GLY A 140 -18.09 14.37 14.11
CA GLY A 140 -16.90 14.03 14.87
C GLY A 140 -16.62 12.55 15.09
N VAL A 141 -15.52 12.32 15.75
CA VAL A 141 -15.05 11.04 16.25
C VAL A 141 -16.22 10.31 16.94
N PRO A 142 -16.52 9.05 16.57
CA PRO A 142 -17.53 8.29 17.27
C PRO A 142 -17.36 8.42 18.78
N ASP A 143 -18.44 8.60 19.53
CA ASP A 143 -18.41 8.73 21.00
C ASP A 143 -17.76 7.49 21.67
N GLU A 144 -17.79 6.36 21.00
CA GLU A 144 -17.13 5.15 21.44
C GLU A 144 -15.67 5.13 20.98
N LYS A 145 -14.78 5.42 21.92
CA LYS A 145 -13.34 5.27 21.70
C LYS A 145 -12.98 3.79 21.61
N PRO A 146 -12.12 3.37 20.68
CA PRO A 146 -11.65 1.99 20.62
C PRO A 146 -10.95 1.61 21.92
N ALA A 147 -11.23 0.41 22.44
CA ALA A 147 -10.49 -0.16 23.56
C ALA A 147 -9.12 -0.62 23.05
N ILE A 148 -8.05 -0.01 23.56
CA ILE A 148 -6.67 -0.32 23.17
C ILE A 148 -6.01 -1.07 24.33
N ASN A 149 -5.54 -2.31 24.07
CA ASN A 149 -4.80 -3.13 25.01
C ASN A 149 -3.36 -3.28 24.53
N LEU A 150 -2.40 -2.82 25.34
CA LEU A 150 -0.97 -2.99 25.08
C LEU A 150 -0.43 -4.14 25.92
N ILE A 151 0.11 -5.16 25.24
CA ILE A 151 0.63 -6.36 25.89
C ILE A 151 2.12 -6.47 25.59
N SER A 152 2.95 -6.42 26.64
CA SER A 152 4.39 -6.60 26.52
C SER A 152 4.74 -8.08 26.64
N VAL A 153 5.52 -8.59 25.70
CA VAL A 153 6.01 -9.99 25.69
C VAL A 153 7.51 -10.01 25.40
N PRO A 154 8.25 -11.00 25.97
CA PRO A 154 9.72 -11.02 25.90
C PRO A 154 10.29 -11.24 24.49
N SER A 155 9.50 -11.77 23.56
CA SER A 155 9.97 -12.06 22.19
C SER A 155 8.86 -11.95 21.16
N SER A 156 9.22 -11.69 19.89
CA SER A 156 8.26 -11.62 18.78
C SER A 156 7.49 -12.93 18.58
N VAL A 157 8.17 -14.09 18.71
CA VAL A 157 7.53 -15.41 18.67
C VAL A 157 6.57 -15.59 19.84
N GLY A 158 6.95 -15.12 21.04
CA GLY A 158 6.07 -15.10 22.21
C GLY A 158 4.83 -14.26 21.96
N GLY A 159 4.98 -13.10 21.30
CA GLY A 159 3.86 -12.26 20.86
C GLY A 159 2.91 -12.99 19.92
N ALA A 160 3.45 -13.61 18.87
CA ALA A 160 2.65 -14.41 17.93
C ALA A 160 1.89 -15.55 18.65
N LYS A 161 2.54 -16.24 19.59
CA LYS A 161 1.89 -17.30 20.40
C LYS A 161 0.86 -16.76 21.38
N TYR A 162 1.02 -15.55 21.89
CA TYR A 162 0.07 -14.95 22.83
C TYR A 162 -1.30 -14.67 22.18
N VAL A 163 -1.35 -14.58 20.86
CA VAL A 163 -2.60 -14.44 20.11
C VAL A 163 -3.57 -15.59 20.43
N HIS A 164 -3.07 -16.79 20.76
CA HIS A 164 -3.89 -17.90 21.24
C HIS A 164 -4.78 -17.51 22.42
N ASN A 165 -4.21 -16.84 23.42
CA ASN A 165 -4.94 -16.41 24.60
C ASN A 165 -5.98 -15.35 24.25
N ILE A 166 -5.59 -14.37 23.41
CA ILE A 166 -6.51 -13.29 22.98
C ILE A 166 -7.72 -13.89 22.25
N LEU A 167 -7.48 -14.81 21.31
CA LEU A 167 -8.57 -15.44 20.55
C LEU A 167 -9.48 -16.28 21.44
N ASN A 168 -8.92 -17.03 22.39
CA ASN A 168 -9.70 -17.75 23.36
C ASN A 168 -10.55 -16.83 24.23
N ASP A 169 -9.96 -15.74 24.73
CA ASP A 169 -10.67 -14.77 25.55
C ASP A 169 -11.85 -14.13 24.82
N ILE A 170 -11.70 -13.86 23.50
CA ILE A 170 -12.78 -13.33 22.66
C ILE A 170 -13.90 -14.36 22.51
N LEU A 171 -13.55 -15.60 22.21
CA LEU A 171 -14.52 -16.70 22.07
C LEU A 171 -15.23 -17.03 23.38
N ASP A 172 -14.52 -17.01 24.51
CA ASP A 172 -15.07 -17.28 25.84
C ASP A 172 -16.02 -16.17 26.33
N LYS A 173 -15.87 -14.96 25.80
CA LYS A 173 -16.79 -13.83 26.03
C LYS A 173 -18.06 -13.89 25.19
N GLY A 174 -18.25 -14.94 24.40
CA GLY A 174 -19.48 -15.20 23.67
C GLY A 174 -19.49 -14.70 22.21
N ALA A 175 -18.32 -14.44 21.64
CA ALA A 175 -18.26 -14.21 20.18
C ALA A 175 -18.68 -15.50 19.46
N GLU A 176 -19.73 -15.44 18.66
CA GLU A 176 -20.23 -16.60 17.90
C GLU A 176 -19.28 -16.92 16.73
N ASP A 177 -18.67 -15.89 16.13
CA ASP A 177 -17.66 -16.03 15.09
C ASP A 177 -16.57 -14.95 15.21
N LEU A 178 -15.50 -15.08 14.42
CA LEU A 178 -14.40 -14.15 14.34
C LEU A 178 -14.27 -13.48 12.96
N THR A 179 -15.35 -13.43 12.19
CA THR A 179 -15.38 -12.90 10.82
C THR A 179 -14.87 -11.45 10.75
N ASN A 180 -15.13 -10.67 11.78
CA ASN A 180 -14.69 -9.27 11.90
C ASN A 180 -13.36 -9.11 12.66
N THR A 181 -12.60 -10.20 12.86
CA THR A 181 -11.34 -10.17 13.57
C THR A 181 -10.17 -10.27 12.59
N ALA A 182 -9.25 -9.32 12.64
CA ALA A 182 -8.04 -9.33 11.83
C ALA A 182 -6.79 -9.40 12.71
N ILE A 183 -5.82 -10.22 12.31
CA ILE A 183 -4.49 -10.30 12.91
C ILE A 183 -3.50 -9.71 11.91
N VAL A 184 -2.85 -8.61 12.29
CA VAL A 184 -1.86 -7.94 11.46
C VAL A 184 -0.46 -8.32 11.91
N LEU A 185 0.34 -8.91 11.00
CA LEU A 185 1.73 -9.27 11.24
C LEU A 185 2.65 -8.28 10.51
N PRO A 186 3.45 -7.49 11.21
CA PRO A 186 4.45 -6.62 10.58
C PRO A 186 5.68 -7.39 10.08
N ASP A 187 5.88 -8.63 10.51
CA ASP A 187 6.99 -9.50 10.12
C ASP A 187 6.43 -10.86 9.62
N GLU A 188 6.59 -11.13 8.33
CA GLU A 188 6.11 -12.36 7.68
C GLU A 188 6.69 -13.65 8.30
N ARG A 189 7.87 -13.59 8.91
CA ARG A 189 8.50 -14.73 9.58
C ARG A 189 7.70 -15.25 10.77
N LEU A 190 6.79 -14.42 11.31
CA LEU A 190 5.91 -14.78 12.41
C LEU A 190 4.66 -15.54 11.97
N LEU A 191 4.44 -15.70 10.66
CA LEU A 191 3.25 -16.39 10.16
C LEU A 191 3.15 -17.83 10.69
N PHE A 192 4.20 -18.63 10.58
CA PHE A 192 4.17 -20.01 11.08
C PHE A 192 3.96 -20.12 12.58
N PRO A 193 4.71 -19.38 13.43
CA PRO A 193 4.43 -19.32 14.86
C PRO A 193 2.98 -18.95 15.19
N LEU A 194 2.40 -18.02 14.43
CA LEU A 194 1.01 -17.61 14.59
C LEU A 194 0.04 -18.72 14.19
N LEU A 195 0.18 -19.30 13.01
CA LEU A 195 -0.70 -20.38 12.53
C LEU A 195 -0.77 -21.55 13.50
N ASN A 196 0.38 -21.91 14.10
CA ASN A 196 0.45 -22.94 15.12
C ASN A 196 -0.15 -22.51 16.49
N ALA A 197 -0.43 -21.22 16.66
CA ALA A 197 -1.03 -20.70 17.88
C ALA A 197 -2.54 -20.48 17.76
N ILE A 198 -3.13 -20.64 16.59
CA ILE A 198 -4.58 -20.51 16.42
C ILE A 198 -5.30 -21.62 17.17
N PRO A 199 -6.31 -21.32 18.00
CA PRO A 199 -7.09 -22.32 18.70
C PRO A 199 -7.79 -23.29 17.75
N GLU A 200 -7.78 -24.60 18.06
CA GLU A 200 -8.40 -25.65 17.21
C GLU A 200 -9.90 -25.47 16.95
N ARG A 201 -10.58 -24.72 17.80
CA ARG A 201 -12.00 -24.39 17.63
C ARG A 201 -12.26 -23.39 16.51
N ILE A 202 -11.24 -22.68 16.02
CA ILE A 202 -11.33 -21.82 14.83
C ILE A 202 -11.01 -22.68 13.62
N LYS A 203 -11.99 -22.88 12.74
CA LYS A 203 -11.87 -23.78 11.59
C LYS A 203 -11.46 -23.10 10.32
N ASP A 204 -11.90 -21.87 10.12
CA ASP A 204 -11.70 -21.12 8.90
C ASP A 204 -10.83 -19.89 9.17
N ILE A 205 -9.74 -19.78 8.44
CA ILE A 205 -8.83 -18.63 8.46
C ILE A 205 -8.50 -18.20 7.03
N ASN A 206 -8.41 -16.90 6.81
CA ASN A 206 -7.94 -16.35 5.56
C ASN A 206 -6.53 -15.75 5.75
N VAL A 207 -5.57 -16.20 4.95
CA VAL A 207 -4.19 -15.71 4.98
C VAL A 207 -3.93 -14.96 3.67
N THR A 208 -3.72 -13.65 3.76
CA THR A 208 -3.52 -12.78 2.59
C THR A 208 -2.05 -12.45 2.33
N MET A 209 -1.15 -12.84 3.22
CA MET A 209 0.29 -12.58 3.07
C MET A 209 1.01 -13.81 2.50
N GLY A 210 2.09 -13.55 1.73
CA GLY A 210 2.99 -14.59 1.26
C GLY A 210 3.94 -15.06 2.36
N TYR A 211 4.49 -16.27 2.18
CA TYR A 211 5.57 -16.78 3.02
C TYR A 211 6.76 -17.16 2.14
N SER A 212 7.93 -16.62 2.45
CA SER A 212 9.14 -16.90 1.68
C SER A 212 9.55 -18.37 1.82
N LEU A 213 9.68 -19.07 0.71
CA LEU A 213 10.17 -20.47 0.69
C LEU A 213 11.55 -20.60 1.32
N SER A 214 12.39 -19.56 1.28
CA SER A 214 13.70 -19.54 1.94
C SER A 214 13.60 -19.75 3.46
N ASN A 215 12.48 -19.38 4.07
CA ASN A 215 12.22 -19.56 5.49
C ASN A 215 11.52 -20.88 5.83
N SER A 216 11.19 -21.69 4.81
CA SER A 216 10.55 -22.98 5.02
C SER A 216 11.57 -24.05 5.43
N SER A 217 11.12 -25.07 6.14
CA SER A 217 11.95 -26.24 6.49
C SER A 217 12.41 -27.06 5.28
N VAL A 218 11.77 -26.88 4.13
CA VAL A 218 12.11 -27.57 2.86
C VAL A 218 13.40 -27.02 2.27
N THR A 219 13.67 -25.73 2.43
CA THR A 219 14.87 -25.09 1.84
C THR A 219 16.19 -25.66 2.39
N PRO A 220 16.41 -25.79 3.72
CA PRO A 220 17.60 -26.44 4.24
C PRO A 220 17.75 -27.89 3.78
N PHE A 221 16.63 -28.60 3.63
CA PHE A 221 16.66 -29.99 3.11
C PHE A 221 17.16 -30.03 1.68
N ILE A 222 16.66 -29.17 0.79
CA ILE A 222 17.11 -29.09 -0.61
C ILE A 222 18.61 -28.73 -0.68
N TRP A 223 19.10 -27.87 0.22
CA TRP A 223 20.51 -27.45 0.22
C TRP A 223 21.45 -28.49 0.85
N SER A 224 20.92 -29.51 1.52
CA SER A 224 21.69 -30.59 2.14
C SER A 224 21.89 -31.79 1.20
N VAL A 225 21.22 -31.81 0.06
CA VAL A 225 21.33 -32.82 -1.00
C VAL A 225 22.24 -32.32 -2.13
#